data_cecf4b2618bca7d865d1a75387ef0f7b
#
_entry.id   cecf4b2618bca7d865d1a75387ef0f7b
#
_cell.length_a   1.000
_cell.length_b   1.000
_cell.length_c   1.000
_cell.angle_alpha   90.00
_cell.angle_beta   90.00
_cell.angle_gamma   90.00
#
_symmetry.space_group_name_H-M   'P 1'
#
loop_
_entity.id
_entity.type
_entity.pdbx_description
1 polymer ?
#
loop_
_entity_poly.entity_id
_entity_poly.type
_entity_poly.pdbx_seq_one_letter_code
_entity_poly.pdbx_strand_id
1 'polypeptide(L)'
;MISRVLLLVVLSGVAVGGAISLRPTEQASRVQAFDKDHTAWVAESLKRMQTIKPGMTRTDLLKVFTTEGGLSTGLQRTFVSQDCPYFKVDVEFEAVGRPSRDSDGRVTLVEGSQDIIVKISRPYLQFSIMD
;
A
#
# COMPACT_ATOMS: atom_id res chain seq x y z
N MET A 1 -37.37 -74.35 34.10
CA MET A 1 -36.88 -73.28 34.93
C MET A 1 -36.53 -72.12 34.05
N ILE A 2 -37.14 -71.00 34.20
CA ILE A 2 -37.24 -69.89 33.27
C ILE A 2 -36.15 -68.90 33.62
N SER A 3 -35.24 -68.60 32.71
CA SER A 3 -34.30 -67.51 32.86
C SER A 3 -34.64 -66.37 31.89
N ARG A 4 -35.07 -65.25 32.48
CA ARG A 4 -35.44 -64.02 31.80
C ARG A 4 -34.16 -63.26 31.39
N VAL A 5 -33.90 -63.12 30.13
CA VAL A 5 -32.87 -62.21 29.61
C VAL A 5 -33.51 -60.82 29.40
N LEU A 6 -33.01 -59.87 30.14
CA LEU A 6 -33.40 -58.48 30.07
C LEU A 6 -32.50 -57.78 29.05
N LEU A 7 -33.09 -57.37 27.96
CA LEU A 7 -32.39 -56.64 26.87
C LEU A 7 -32.42 -55.14 27.20
N LEU A 8 -31.27 -54.59 27.60
CA LEU A 8 -31.07 -53.16 27.79
C LEU A 8 -30.56 -52.55 26.50
N VAL A 9 -31.41 -51.81 25.80
CA VAL A 9 -31.03 -50.99 24.67
C VAL A 9 -30.55 -49.66 25.18
N VAL A 10 -29.24 -49.40 25.07
CA VAL A 10 -28.66 -48.09 25.35
C VAL A 10 -28.60 -47.32 24.04
N LEU A 11 -29.45 -46.31 23.89
CA LEU A 11 -29.36 -45.33 22.81
C LEU A 11 -28.23 -44.34 23.14
N SER A 12 -27.07 -44.52 22.51
CA SER A 12 -25.99 -43.55 22.53
C SER A 12 -26.25 -42.48 21.49
N GLY A 13 -26.71 -41.31 21.94
CA GLY A 13 -26.79 -40.11 21.12
C GLY A 13 -25.39 -39.58 20.84
N VAL A 14 -24.94 -39.65 19.59
CA VAL A 14 -23.70 -39.01 19.15
C VAL A 14 -24.01 -37.55 18.83
N ALA A 15 -23.66 -36.66 19.73
CA ALA A 15 -23.60 -35.21 19.45
C ALA A 15 -22.30 -34.91 18.73
N VAL A 16 -22.35 -34.78 17.39
CA VAL A 16 -21.22 -34.27 16.59
C VAL A 16 -21.25 -32.74 16.67
N GLY A 17 -20.67 -32.20 17.71
CA GLY A 17 -20.33 -30.80 17.84
C GLY A 17 -18.83 -30.62 17.57
N GLY A 18 -18.44 -30.63 16.30
CA GLY A 18 -17.06 -30.35 15.90
C GLY A 18 -16.75 -28.86 15.98
N ALA A 19 -16.48 -28.33 17.15
CA ALA A 19 -15.79 -27.07 17.30
C ALA A 19 -14.33 -27.31 16.93
N ILE A 20 -13.91 -26.84 15.73
CA ILE A 20 -12.51 -26.81 15.33
C ILE A 20 -11.83 -25.72 16.16
N SER A 21 -11.43 -26.06 17.36
CA SER A 21 -10.59 -25.23 18.20
C SER A 21 -9.15 -25.33 17.65
N LEU A 22 -8.73 -24.34 16.88
CA LEU A 22 -7.34 -24.22 16.45
C LEU A 22 -6.46 -24.13 17.70
N ARG A 23 -5.44 -24.98 17.77
CA ARG A 23 -4.50 -25.01 18.89
C ARG A 23 -3.79 -23.66 19.00
N PRO A 24 -3.56 -23.11 20.20
CA PRO A 24 -2.94 -21.78 20.37
C PRO A 24 -1.60 -21.61 19.65
N THR A 25 -0.82 -22.67 19.50
CA THR A 25 0.46 -22.71 18.79
C THR A 25 0.33 -22.51 17.29
N GLU A 26 -0.72 -23.02 16.67
CA GLU A 26 -0.95 -22.86 15.23
C GLU A 26 -1.39 -21.44 14.88
N GLN A 27 -2.19 -20.84 15.73
CA GLN A 27 -2.63 -19.45 15.57
C GLN A 27 -1.48 -18.47 15.75
N ALA A 28 -0.61 -18.67 16.72
CA ALA A 28 0.60 -17.86 16.90
C ALA A 28 1.56 -17.96 15.72
N SER A 29 1.75 -19.15 15.14
CA SER A 29 2.58 -19.35 13.95
C SER A 29 2.02 -18.63 12.72
N ARG A 30 0.71 -18.60 12.52
CA ARG A 30 0.06 -17.89 11.40
C ARG A 30 0.21 -16.38 11.54
N VAL A 31 0.04 -15.84 12.74
CA VAL A 31 0.22 -14.40 13.01
C VAL A 31 1.68 -14.00 12.74
N GLN A 32 2.66 -14.77 13.22
CA GLN A 32 4.07 -14.48 12.97
C GLN A 32 4.46 -14.56 11.49
N ALA A 33 3.88 -15.47 10.71
CA ALA A 33 4.10 -15.55 9.28
C ALA A 33 3.54 -14.32 8.57
N PHE A 34 2.31 -13.93 8.89
CA PHE A 34 1.68 -12.72 8.34
C PHE A 34 2.50 -11.46 8.65
N ASP A 35 2.98 -11.29 9.87
CA ASP A 35 3.80 -10.14 10.26
C ASP A 35 5.12 -10.07 9.48
N LYS A 36 5.76 -11.21 9.23
CA LYS A 36 6.99 -11.27 8.43
C LYS A 36 6.76 -10.88 6.98
N ASP A 37 5.70 -11.41 6.36
CA ASP A 37 5.36 -11.11 4.97
C ASP A 37 4.99 -9.64 4.79
N HIS A 38 4.23 -9.09 5.74
CA HIS A 38 3.87 -7.68 5.74
C HIS A 38 5.09 -6.77 5.90
N THR A 39 5.98 -7.10 6.83
CA THR A 39 7.23 -6.36 7.05
C THR A 39 8.14 -6.40 5.82
N ALA A 40 8.26 -7.55 5.17
CA ALA A 40 9.05 -7.71 3.94
C ALA A 40 8.46 -6.86 2.80
N TRP A 41 7.15 -6.85 2.62
CA TRP A 41 6.47 -6.02 1.63
C TRP A 41 6.69 -4.52 1.88
N VAL A 42 6.55 -4.04 3.12
CA VAL A 42 6.83 -2.64 3.49
C VAL A 42 8.28 -2.28 3.20
N ALA A 43 9.23 -3.14 3.57
CA ALA A 43 10.66 -2.91 3.33
C ALA A 43 10.98 -2.82 1.83
N GLU A 44 10.40 -3.69 1.00
CA GLU A 44 10.60 -3.66 -0.45
C GLU A 44 9.96 -2.42 -1.09
N SER A 45 8.77 -2.02 -0.64
CA SER A 45 8.13 -0.78 -1.08
C SER A 45 8.99 0.44 -0.75
N LEU A 46 9.54 0.54 0.46
CA LEU A 46 10.47 1.61 0.85
C LEU A 46 11.73 1.62 0.01
N LYS A 47 12.33 0.46 -0.22
CA LYS A 47 13.51 0.31 -1.07
C LYS A 47 13.24 0.80 -2.49
N ARG A 48 12.12 0.43 -3.08
CA ARG A 48 11.71 0.88 -4.41
C ARG A 48 11.50 2.40 -4.46
N MET A 49 10.85 2.99 -3.47
CA MET A 49 10.69 4.44 -3.38
C MET A 49 12.03 5.18 -3.30
N GLN A 50 13.00 4.64 -2.59
CA GLN A 50 14.33 5.21 -2.42
C GLN A 50 15.21 5.13 -3.68
N THR A 51 14.77 4.44 -4.74
CA THR A 51 15.47 4.47 -6.03
C THR A 51 15.32 5.82 -6.73
N ILE A 52 14.28 6.58 -6.43
CA ILE A 52 14.04 7.89 -7.01
C ILE A 52 14.87 8.95 -6.28
N LYS A 53 15.62 9.75 -7.05
CA LYS A 53 16.59 10.72 -6.53
C LYS A 53 16.53 12.04 -7.31
N PRO A 54 17.01 13.14 -6.73
CA PRO A 54 17.26 14.37 -7.48
C PRO A 54 18.10 14.10 -8.73
N GLY A 55 17.77 14.81 -9.82
CA GLY A 55 18.37 14.62 -11.14
C GLY A 55 17.62 13.64 -12.05
N MET A 56 16.69 12.85 -11.53
CA MET A 56 15.82 11.99 -12.34
C MET A 56 14.64 12.78 -12.90
N THR A 57 13.99 12.22 -13.92
CA THR A 57 12.86 12.86 -14.60
C THR A 57 11.52 12.58 -13.91
N ARG A 58 10.51 13.41 -14.22
CA ARG A 58 9.12 13.12 -13.83
C ARG A 58 8.65 11.76 -14.36
N THR A 59 9.06 11.37 -15.55
CA THR A 59 8.76 10.05 -16.11
C THR A 59 9.30 8.92 -15.25
N ASP A 60 10.51 9.06 -14.71
CA ASP A 60 11.09 8.05 -13.82
C ASP A 60 10.34 7.97 -12.48
N LEU A 61 9.96 9.13 -11.93
CA LEU A 61 9.14 9.19 -10.72
C LEU A 61 7.82 8.42 -10.89
N LEU A 62 7.15 8.61 -12.01
CA LEU A 62 5.84 8.00 -12.29
C LEU A 62 5.89 6.49 -12.51
N LYS A 63 7.07 5.86 -12.58
CA LYS A 63 7.22 4.39 -12.55
C LYS A 63 7.03 3.80 -11.14
N VAL A 64 7.21 4.61 -10.11
CA VAL A 64 7.18 4.19 -8.70
C VAL A 64 6.03 4.85 -7.94
N PHE A 65 5.67 6.07 -8.34
CA PHE A 65 4.67 6.88 -7.68
C PHE A 65 3.54 7.25 -8.64
N THR A 66 2.41 7.62 -8.07
CA THR A 66 1.30 8.28 -8.76
C THR A 66 1.05 9.64 -8.14
N THR A 67 0.44 10.55 -8.89
CA THR A 67 0.07 11.87 -8.36
C THR A 67 -1.03 11.73 -7.31
N GLU A 68 -0.89 12.44 -6.19
CA GLU A 68 -2.01 12.63 -5.28
C GLU A 68 -2.95 13.72 -5.81
N GLY A 69 -4.26 13.50 -5.66
CA GLY A 69 -5.25 14.54 -5.89
C GLY A 69 -5.09 15.66 -4.86
N GLY A 70 -5.46 16.90 -5.19
CA GLY A 70 -5.42 18.04 -4.29
C GLY A 70 -4.77 19.27 -4.89
N LEU A 71 -4.71 20.35 -4.11
CA LEU A 71 -4.09 21.61 -4.50
C LEU A 71 -2.57 21.46 -4.56
N SER A 72 -2.03 21.51 -5.76
CA SER A 72 -0.59 21.46 -6.01
C SER A 72 -0.22 22.33 -7.19
N THR A 73 1.00 22.84 -7.20
CA THR A 73 1.54 23.52 -8.40
C THR A 73 2.23 22.47 -9.29
N GLY A 74 2.35 22.77 -10.58
CA GLY A 74 3.04 21.86 -11.50
C GLY A 74 4.50 21.56 -11.15
N LEU A 75 5.13 22.43 -10.35
CA LEU A 75 6.53 22.30 -9.94
C LEU A 75 6.72 21.76 -8.52
N GLN A 76 5.67 21.75 -7.71
CA GLN A 76 5.71 21.20 -6.35
C GLN A 76 4.43 20.40 -6.08
N ARG A 77 4.59 19.11 -5.81
CA ARG A 77 3.45 18.21 -5.66
C ARG A 77 3.80 17.02 -4.76
N THR A 78 2.78 16.54 -4.05
CA THR A 78 2.82 15.28 -3.32
C THR A 78 2.51 14.11 -4.25
N PHE A 79 3.25 13.04 -4.09
CA PHE A 79 3.09 11.78 -4.82
C PHE A 79 2.89 10.64 -3.84
N VAL A 80 2.11 9.64 -4.27
CA VAL A 80 1.75 8.46 -3.50
C VAL A 80 2.43 7.24 -4.10
N SER A 81 2.97 6.37 -3.28
CA SER A 81 3.55 5.11 -3.75
C SER A 81 2.50 4.23 -4.43
N GLN A 82 2.84 3.67 -5.60
CA GLN A 82 1.98 2.71 -6.29
C GLN A 82 1.84 1.39 -5.53
N ASP A 83 2.86 1.00 -4.78
CA ASP A 83 2.86 -0.26 -4.03
C ASP A 83 2.12 -0.14 -2.69
N CYS A 84 2.15 1.05 -2.07
CA CYS A 84 1.50 1.30 -0.79
C CYS A 84 0.93 2.72 -0.72
N PRO A 85 -0.40 2.90 -0.83
CA PRO A 85 -1.03 4.23 -0.92
C PRO A 85 -0.91 5.08 0.36
N TYR A 86 -0.37 4.52 1.44
CA TYR A 86 -0.12 5.25 2.68
C TYR A 86 1.25 5.95 2.70
N PHE A 87 2.17 5.56 1.83
CA PHE A 87 3.47 6.21 1.72
C PHE A 87 3.44 7.33 0.68
N LYS A 88 3.86 8.51 1.10
CA LYS A 88 3.90 9.71 0.29
C LYS A 88 5.30 10.32 0.27
N VAL A 89 5.55 11.12 -0.76
CA VAL A 89 6.73 11.97 -0.90
C VAL A 89 6.32 13.32 -1.45
N ASP A 90 6.99 14.38 -1.03
CA ASP A 90 6.87 15.71 -1.64
C ASP A 90 8.02 15.88 -2.62
N VAL A 91 7.70 16.34 -3.82
CA VAL A 91 8.67 16.49 -4.91
C VAL A 91 8.60 17.90 -5.46
N GLU A 92 9.77 18.52 -5.62
CA GLU A 92 9.97 19.78 -6.32
C GLU A 92 10.67 19.51 -7.64
N PHE A 93 10.20 20.16 -8.70
CA PHE A 93 10.72 19.99 -10.05
C PHE A 93 11.27 21.31 -10.60
N GLU A 94 12.26 21.19 -11.46
CA GLU A 94 12.69 22.21 -12.38
C GLU A 94 12.09 21.92 -13.76
N ALA A 95 11.38 22.89 -14.33
CA ALA A 95 10.77 22.74 -15.64
C ALA A 95 11.84 22.77 -16.75
N VAL A 96 11.86 21.75 -17.57
CA VAL A 96 12.77 21.65 -18.73
C VAL A 96 12.12 22.20 -20.01
N GLY A 97 10.82 22.46 -20.00
CA GLY A 97 10.06 22.94 -21.15
C GLY A 97 10.16 24.45 -21.39
N ARG A 98 9.77 24.85 -22.60
CA ARG A 98 9.54 26.26 -22.86
C ARG A 98 8.22 26.71 -22.22
N PRO A 99 8.19 27.92 -21.60
CA PRO A 99 6.94 28.45 -21.09
C PRO A 99 5.93 28.62 -22.26
N SER A 100 4.73 28.07 -22.06
CA SER A 100 3.62 28.30 -22.98
C SER A 100 2.95 29.62 -22.65
N ARG A 101 2.65 30.39 -23.65
CA ARG A 101 1.90 31.64 -23.51
C ARG A 101 0.49 31.42 -24.08
N ASP A 102 -0.52 31.66 -23.25
CA ASP A 102 -1.91 31.58 -23.70
C ASP A 102 -2.32 32.79 -24.54
N SER A 103 -3.54 32.81 -25.09
CA SER A 103 -4.10 33.87 -25.89
C SER A 103 -4.14 35.22 -25.16
N ASP A 104 -4.18 35.22 -23.86
CA ASP A 104 -4.24 36.40 -22.99
C ASP A 104 -2.84 36.88 -22.55
N GLY A 105 -1.78 36.27 -23.09
CA GLY A 105 -0.40 36.62 -22.83
C GLY A 105 0.15 36.13 -21.49
N ARG A 106 -0.61 35.30 -20.74
CA ARG A 106 -0.15 34.65 -19.49
C ARG A 106 0.87 33.59 -19.83
N VAL A 107 1.97 33.61 -19.08
CA VAL A 107 2.99 32.58 -19.16
C VAL A 107 2.65 31.45 -18.21
N THR A 108 2.38 30.27 -18.71
CA THR A 108 2.11 29.07 -17.94
C THR A 108 3.25 28.08 -18.15
N LEU A 109 3.85 27.61 -17.07
CA LEU A 109 4.75 26.48 -17.11
C LEU A 109 3.89 25.22 -17.14
N VAL A 110 3.83 24.58 -18.31
CA VAL A 110 3.12 23.29 -18.45
C VAL A 110 3.98 22.20 -17.84
N GLU A 111 3.37 21.35 -17.02
CA GLU A 111 4.03 20.16 -16.47
C GLU A 111 4.55 19.28 -17.61
N GLY A 112 5.86 19.04 -17.61
CA GLY A 112 6.54 18.23 -18.63
C GLY A 112 6.98 16.88 -18.10
N SER A 113 6.91 15.86 -18.94
CA SER A 113 7.42 14.51 -18.60
C SER A 113 8.93 14.50 -18.33
N GLN A 114 9.63 15.48 -18.87
CA GLN A 114 11.09 15.65 -18.76
C GLN A 114 11.50 16.61 -17.63
N ASP A 115 10.56 17.15 -16.87
CA ASP A 115 10.90 17.99 -15.71
C ASP A 115 11.82 17.22 -14.78
N ILE A 116 12.84 17.89 -14.28
CA ILE A 116 13.89 17.29 -13.45
C ILE A 116 13.53 17.45 -11.97
N ILE A 117 13.65 16.38 -11.22
CA ILE A 117 13.50 16.39 -9.77
C ILE A 117 14.68 17.16 -9.17
N VAL A 118 14.41 18.28 -8.51
CA VAL A 118 15.44 19.03 -7.77
C VAL A 118 15.46 18.67 -6.30
N LYS A 119 14.30 18.28 -5.76
CA LYS A 119 14.18 17.86 -4.37
C LYS A 119 13.10 16.79 -4.20
N ILE A 120 13.36 15.82 -3.37
CA ILE A 120 12.40 14.79 -2.96
C ILE A 120 12.53 14.58 -1.45
N SER A 121 11.41 14.54 -0.75
CA SER A 121 11.38 14.26 0.68
C SER A 121 11.70 12.79 0.97
N ARG A 122 11.98 12.47 2.23
CA ARG A 122 11.93 11.08 2.68
C ARG A 122 10.48 10.60 2.63
N PRO A 123 10.24 9.30 2.33
CA PRO A 123 8.91 8.73 2.42
C PRO A 123 8.33 8.91 3.83
N TYR A 124 7.08 9.35 3.91
CA TYR A 124 6.35 9.50 5.16
C TYR A 124 4.96 8.85 5.05
N LEU A 125 4.39 8.51 6.20
CA LEU A 125 3.05 7.92 6.28
C LEU A 125 2.00 9.02 6.45
N GLN A 126 1.03 9.04 5.57
CA GLN A 126 -0.13 9.90 5.68
C GLN A 126 -1.34 9.20 5.07
N PHE A 127 -2.46 9.21 5.79
CA PHE A 127 -3.72 8.72 5.22
C PHE A 127 -4.15 9.62 4.06
N SER A 128 -4.68 9.02 3.00
CA SER A 128 -5.33 9.79 1.94
C SER A 128 -6.52 10.53 2.53
N ILE A 129 -6.58 11.84 2.28
CA ILE A 129 -7.81 12.59 2.53
C ILE A 129 -8.76 12.15 1.44
N MET A 130 -9.76 11.35 1.81
CA MET A 130 -10.86 11.02 0.91
C MET A 130 -11.84 12.19 1.00
N ASP A 131 -11.90 12.98 -0.08
CA ASP A 131 -12.96 13.98 -0.30
C ASP A 131 -14.23 13.28 -0.77
#